data_c90895497a6afe481783eec4bbb472b9
#
_entry.id   c90895497a6afe481783eec4bbb472b9
#
_cell.length_a   1.000
_cell.length_b   1.000
_cell.length_c   1.000
_cell.angle_alpha   90.00
_cell.angle_beta   90.00
_cell.angle_gamma   90.00
#
_symmetry.space_group_name_H-M   'P 1'
#
loop_
_entity.id
_entity.type
_entity.pdbx_description
1 polymer ?
#
loop_
_entity_poly.entity_id
_entity_poly.type
_entity_poly.pdbx_seq_one_letter_code
_entity_poly.pdbx_strand_id
1 'polypeptide(L)'
;MALTLRSSTSFINLKDNKSFKTPDDISGTVSFAQIKPSRRLLVKNSMHEVAERGMITEARRKDRSAKHHASSVSHGQDGTKVPVYVMLPLDTVTLGGNLNKPRAMNASLMALKSAGVEGVMVDAWWGLVEKDGPMKYNWEGYAELVQMVARHGLKLQVVMSFHQCGGNVGDSCSIPLPPWVLEEISKDPDLVYTDRSGRTNPEYISLGCDSLPVLRGRTPIQVYADYMRSFRDRFSGHLGSVIVEIQVGMGPCGELRYPSYPESNGTWRFPGIGEFQCYDKYMRSSLQASAEALGHMNWGNTGPHDSGQYSQFPEETGFFRREGTWNTEYGRFFLEWYSEKLLEHGDRILAAAKGVFQGTQAKLSGKVAGIHWHYRTRSHAAELTAGYYNTRNRDGYLPIAQMMGKHGVVFNFTCMEMRDGEQPENANCSPEGLVRQVKVAAKTAGADLAGENALERYDAGAYAQVLSTSRSDSGNSLSAFTYLRMNKRLFEENNWRNLVGFVKSMSEGGRNRLSESDLSRTDLYVGFIKEKSVTKVKEAALV
;
A
#
# COMPACT_ATOMS: atom_id res chain seq x y z
N MET A 1 -27.47 15.55 -3.19
CA MET A 1 -27.75 15.65 -4.64
C MET A 1 -26.89 14.62 -5.34
N ALA A 2 -27.49 13.59 -5.90
CA ALA A 2 -26.81 12.51 -6.59
C ALA A 2 -26.50 12.94 -8.03
N LEU A 3 -25.23 12.87 -8.43
CA LEU A 3 -24.81 13.07 -9.81
C LEU A 3 -24.65 11.70 -10.48
N THR A 4 -25.60 11.41 -11.36
CA THR A 4 -25.60 10.24 -12.25
C THR A 4 -24.69 10.52 -13.45
N LEU A 5 -23.61 9.78 -13.59
CA LEU A 5 -22.81 9.76 -14.82
C LEU A 5 -23.24 8.58 -15.67
N ARG A 6 -23.73 8.88 -16.88
CA ARG A 6 -24.07 7.89 -17.91
C ARG A 6 -22.80 7.44 -18.62
N SER A 7 -22.56 6.13 -18.65
CA SER A 7 -21.54 5.49 -19.49
C SER A 7 -22.18 5.06 -20.82
N SER A 8 -21.53 5.42 -21.91
CA SER A 8 -21.86 4.94 -23.26
C SER A 8 -21.14 3.61 -23.52
N THR A 9 -21.92 2.57 -23.74
CA THR A 9 -21.48 1.24 -24.18
C THR A 9 -21.39 1.18 -25.70
N SER A 10 -20.25 0.74 -26.23
CA SER A 10 -20.13 0.25 -27.60
C SER A 10 -19.89 -1.25 -27.59
N PHE A 11 -20.80 -1.99 -28.21
CA PHE A 11 -20.75 -3.42 -28.43
C PHE A 11 -19.90 -3.74 -29.65
N ILE A 12 -18.97 -4.69 -29.52
CA ILE A 12 -18.40 -5.41 -30.67
C ILE A 12 -18.71 -6.90 -30.48
N ASN A 13 -19.52 -7.42 -31.42
CA ASN A 13 -19.82 -8.83 -31.59
C ASN A 13 -18.64 -9.53 -32.30
N LEU A 14 -18.14 -10.63 -31.78
CA LEU A 14 -17.39 -11.62 -32.55
C LEU A 14 -17.94 -13.02 -32.23
N LYS A 15 -18.73 -13.54 -33.17
CA LYS A 15 -18.95 -14.98 -33.37
C LYS A 15 -17.81 -15.47 -34.26
N ASP A 16 -17.16 -16.57 -33.87
CA ASP A 16 -16.95 -17.69 -34.79
C ASP A 16 -16.47 -18.95 -34.05
N ASN A 17 -17.21 -20.01 -34.33
CA ASN A 17 -16.94 -21.41 -33.96
C ASN A 17 -15.78 -21.98 -34.75
N LYS A 18 -14.89 -22.75 -34.11
CA LYS A 18 -14.35 -24.00 -34.69
C LYS A 18 -13.86 -24.96 -33.61
N SER A 19 -14.47 -26.15 -33.63
CA SER A 19 -14.11 -27.37 -32.91
C SER A 19 -12.79 -27.95 -33.42
N PHE A 20 -11.92 -28.43 -32.51
CA PHE A 20 -10.95 -29.49 -32.85
C PHE A 20 -10.79 -30.49 -31.71
N LYS A 21 -10.58 -31.73 -32.12
CA LYS A 21 -10.61 -32.98 -31.38
C LYS A 21 -9.39 -33.19 -30.48
N THR A 22 -9.62 -33.94 -29.40
CA THR A 22 -8.62 -34.58 -28.54
C THR A 22 -7.76 -35.64 -29.29
N PRO A 23 -6.54 -35.89 -28.82
CA PRO A 23 -6.16 -37.29 -28.55
C PRO A 23 -5.53 -37.48 -27.14
N ASP A 24 -5.65 -38.74 -26.71
CA ASP A 24 -5.38 -39.34 -25.43
C ASP A 24 -3.89 -39.48 -25.03
N ASP A 25 -3.71 -39.68 -23.73
CA ASP A 25 -2.65 -40.41 -23.03
C ASP A 25 -1.17 -40.00 -23.15
N ILE A 26 -0.65 -39.48 -22.04
CA ILE A 26 0.63 -39.93 -21.48
C ILE A 26 0.61 -39.75 -19.96
N SER A 27 0.59 -40.84 -19.21
CA SER A 27 0.82 -40.92 -17.78
C SER A 27 2.30 -40.75 -17.45
N GLY A 28 2.67 -39.70 -16.78
CA GLY A 28 4.01 -39.49 -16.23
C GLY A 28 3.91 -39.19 -14.73
N THR A 29 4.19 -40.19 -13.90
CA THR A 29 4.31 -40.07 -12.44
C THR A 29 5.53 -39.21 -12.09
N VAL A 30 5.32 -38.04 -11.54
CA VAL A 30 6.39 -37.22 -10.96
C VAL A 30 6.47 -37.49 -9.46
N SER A 31 7.58 -38.11 -9.06
CA SER A 31 7.94 -38.37 -7.66
C SER A 31 8.28 -37.06 -6.94
N PHE A 32 7.52 -36.74 -5.91
CA PHE A 32 7.81 -35.59 -5.03
C PHE A 32 8.91 -35.97 -4.02
N ALA A 33 10.03 -35.26 -4.07
CA ALA A 33 11.04 -35.30 -3.02
C ALA A 33 10.51 -34.65 -1.75
N GLN A 34 10.53 -35.38 -0.63
CA GLN A 34 10.12 -34.90 0.68
C GLN A 34 11.04 -33.79 1.17
N ILE A 35 10.52 -32.58 1.32
CA ILE A 35 11.17 -31.47 2.04
C ILE A 35 10.84 -31.65 3.53
N LYS A 36 11.85 -31.86 4.35
CA LYS A 36 11.71 -31.97 5.82
C LYS A 36 11.23 -30.62 6.40
N PRO A 37 10.26 -30.61 7.32
CA PRO A 37 9.79 -29.38 7.92
C PRO A 37 10.85 -28.79 8.88
N SER A 38 11.08 -27.51 8.74
CA SER A 38 11.88 -26.68 9.63
C SER A 38 11.23 -26.59 11.03
N ARG A 39 12.06 -26.70 12.08
CA ARG A 39 11.62 -26.74 13.48
C ARG A 39 10.81 -25.49 13.87
N ARG A 40 9.61 -25.73 14.38
CA ARG A 40 8.74 -24.76 15.04
C ARG A 40 9.43 -24.14 16.27
N LEU A 41 9.44 -22.82 16.34
CA LEU A 41 9.55 -22.08 17.60
C LEU A 41 8.14 -21.94 18.20
N LEU A 42 7.84 -22.81 19.16
CA LEU A 42 6.64 -22.70 19.99
C LEU A 42 6.89 -21.61 21.04
N VAL A 43 6.27 -20.46 20.89
CA VAL A 43 6.14 -19.48 21.98
C VAL A 43 4.97 -19.94 22.85
N LYS A 44 5.26 -20.54 23.99
CA LYS A 44 4.28 -20.83 25.03
C LYS A 44 3.93 -19.52 25.76
N ASN A 45 2.72 -19.04 25.58
CA ASN A 45 2.11 -18.08 26.50
C ASN A 45 1.71 -18.83 27.79
N SER A 46 2.48 -18.67 28.85
CA SER A 46 2.04 -19.06 30.18
C SER A 46 1.47 -17.83 30.88
N MET A 47 0.18 -17.81 31.09
CA MET A 47 -0.45 -16.99 32.14
C MET A 47 -0.05 -17.55 33.49
N HIS A 48 0.57 -16.74 34.34
CA HIS A 48 0.59 -16.92 35.76
C HIS A 48 0.17 -15.62 36.44
N GLU A 49 -0.95 -15.72 37.14
CA GLU A 49 -1.34 -14.81 38.22
C GLU A 49 -0.25 -14.74 39.26
N VAL A 50 0.11 -13.56 39.73
CA VAL A 50 0.76 -13.36 41.03
C VAL A 50 0.05 -12.24 41.75
N ALA A 51 -0.56 -12.66 42.85
CA ALA A 51 -1.19 -11.80 43.84
C ALA A 51 -0.15 -11.01 44.65
N GLU A 52 -0.65 -9.88 45.16
CA GLU A 52 0.01 -8.93 46.08
C GLU A 52 0.75 -9.58 47.26
N ARG A 53 1.86 -9.00 47.65
CA ARG A 53 2.19 -8.59 49.02
C ARG A 53 3.42 -7.68 49.04
N GLY A 54 3.24 -6.53 49.72
CA GLY A 54 4.26 -5.53 49.91
C GLY A 54 5.31 -5.91 50.96
N MET A 55 6.36 -5.18 50.98
CA MET A 55 6.98 -4.59 52.18
C MET A 55 8.15 -3.64 51.85
N ILE A 56 8.13 -2.57 52.58
CA ILE A 56 9.02 -1.44 52.66
C ILE A 56 10.37 -1.84 53.26
N THR A 57 11.49 -1.31 52.73
CA THR A 57 12.62 -0.90 53.58
C THR A 57 13.44 0.22 52.92
N GLU A 58 13.56 1.32 53.67
CA GLU A 58 14.49 2.43 53.46
C GLU A 58 15.94 2.03 53.76
N ALA A 59 16.88 2.59 53.01
CA ALA A 59 18.22 2.89 53.53
C ALA A 59 18.87 4.07 52.82
N ARG A 60 19.08 5.13 53.61
CA ARG A 60 19.87 6.35 53.35
C ARG A 60 21.35 6.06 53.16
N ARG A 61 22.01 6.87 52.31
CA ARG A 61 23.17 7.74 52.63
C ARG A 61 23.88 8.27 51.39
N LYS A 62 23.82 9.58 51.23
CA LYS A 62 24.84 10.66 51.40
C LYS A 62 25.87 10.83 50.28
N ASP A 63 25.69 11.93 49.60
CA ASP A 63 26.58 13.07 49.35
C ASP A 63 27.92 12.86 48.64
N ARG A 64 28.05 13.50 47.50
CA ARG A 64 29.08 14.54 47.27
C ARG A 64 28.78 15.36 45.99
N SER A 65 28.84 16.67 46.20
CA SER A 65 28.65 17.75 45.22
C SER A 65 29.72 17.80 44.14
N ALA A 66 29.31 18.05 42.91
CA ALA A 66 30.10 18.79 41.93
C ALA A 66 29.15 19.70 41.14
N LYS A 67 29.31 21.00 41.38
CA LYS A 67 28.64 22.06 40.63
C LYS A 67 29.19 22.10 39.22
N HIS A 68 28.36 21.85 38.22
CA HIS A 68 28.57 22.36 36.88
C HIS A 68 27.36 23.19 36.50
N HIS A 69 27.63 24.44 36.17
CA HIS A 69 26.67 25.39 35.57
C HIS A 69 26.13 24.78 34.25
N ALA A 70 24.89 24.32 34.26
CA ALA A 70 24.12 24.07 33.05
C ALA A 70 23.23 25.29 32.87
N SER A 71 23.52 26.06 31.83
CA SER A 71 22.64 27.06 31.29
C SER A 71 21.33 26.38 30.90
N SER A 72 20.23 26.76 31.54
CA SER A 72 18.87 26.39 31.18
C SER A 72 18.54 26.98 29.82
N VAL A 73 18.81 26.25 28.75
CA VAL A 73 18.16 26.50 27.47
C VAL A 73 16.72 25.99 27.63
N SER A 74 15.79 26.92 27.71
CA SER A 74 14.36 26.62 27.60
C SER A 74 14.12 25.93 26.27
N HIS A 75 13.91 24.62 26.30
CA HIS A 75 13.38 23.87 25.16
C HIS A 75 11.91 24.30 25.00
N GLY A 76 11.70 25.33 24.18
CA GLY A 76 10.40 25.56 23.57
C GLY A 76 10.02 24.28 22.86
N GLN A 77 8.79 23.79 23.08
CA GLN A 77 8.21 22.67 22.32
C GLN A 77 8.23 23.03 20.84
N ASP A 78 9.29 22.62 20.14
CA ASP A 78 9.39 22.72 18.70
C ASP A 78 8.41 21.69 18.12
N GLY A 79 7.32 22.16 17.52
CA GLY A 79 6.34 21.29 16.88
C GLY A 79 7.06 20.45 15.81
N THR A 80 6.97 19.13 15.90
CA THR A 80 7.70 18.21 15.04
C THR A 80 7.33 18.44 13.58
N LYS A 81 8.32 18.76 12.76
CA LYS A 81 8.18 18.92 11.30
C LYS A 81 7.87 17.54 10.68
N VAL A 82 6.84 17.48 9.82
CA VAL A 82 6.50 16.31 9.01
C VAL A 82 6.69 16.67 7.53
N PRO A 83 7.65 16.07 6.81
CA PRO A 83 7.88 16.35 5.41
C PRO A 83 6.70 15.89 4.55
N VAL A 84 6.31 16.71 3.57
CA VAL A 84 5.21 16.43 2.64
C VAL A 84 5.78 16.06 1.28
N TYR A 85 5.31 14.93 0.76
CA TYR A 85 5.54 14.48 -0.61
C TYR A 85 4.25 14.56 -1.41
N VAL A 86 4.36 14.64 -2.73
CA VAL A 86 3.21 14.61 -3.65
C VAL A 86 3.43 13.50 -4.66
N MET A 87 2.50 12.56 -4.72
CA MET A 87 2.56 11.47 -5.69
C MET A 87 2.26 11.97 -7.09
N LEU A 88 3.11 11.63 -8.04
CA LEU A 88 2.98 11.98 -9.45
C LEU A 88 1.84 11.18 -10.12
N PRO A 89 1.37 11.60 -11.31
CA PRO A 89 0.36 10.85 -12.05
C PRO A 89 0.80 9.41 -12.32
N LEU A 90 -0.17 8.50 -12.39
CA LEU A 90 0.08 7.08 -12.69
C LEU A 90 0.80 6.88 -14.03
N ASP A 91 0.47 7.71 -15.04
CA ASP A 91 1.06 7.73 -16.37
C ASP A 91 2.30 8.64 -16.51
N THR A 92 3.03 8.87 -15.41
CA THR A 92 4.26 9.69 -15.41
C THR A 92 5.28 9.18 -16.42
N VAL A 93 5.40 7.86 -16.56
CA VAL A 93 6.10 7.21 -17.67
C VAL A 93 5.07 6.54 -18.56
N THR A 94 5.16 6.78 -19.87
CA THR A 94 4.21 6.26 -20.86
C THR A 94 4.44 4.77 -21.15
N LEU A 95 3.48 4.11 -21.79
CA LEU A 95 3.64 2.74 -22.31
C LEU A 95 4.85 2.59 -23.26
N GLY A 96 5.28 3.70 -23.89
CA GLY A 96 6.50 3.77 -24.69
C GLY A 96 7.81 3.80 -23.89
N GLY A 97 7.74 3.91 -22.56
CA GLY A 97 8.91 4.00 -21.70
C GLY A 97 9.53 5.41 -21.59
N ASN A 98 8.86 6.45 -22.07
CA ASN A 98 9.33 7.84 -22.04
C ASN A 98 8.60 8.65 -20.97
N LEU A 99 9.25 9.70 -20.45
CA LEU A 99 8.61 10.65 -19.54
C LEU A 99 7.43 11.33 -20.22
N ASN A 100 6.26 11.30 -19.58
CA ASN A 100 5.03 11.90 -20.11
C ASN A 100 5.06 13.43 -19.92
N LYS A 101 4.78 14.18 -21.01
CA LYS A 101 4.66 15.65 -21.00
C LYS A 101 5.79 16.35 -20.22
N PRO A 102 7.08 16.19 -20.58
CA PRO A 102 8.21 16.63 -19.76
C PRO A 102 8.19 18.15 -19.46
N ARG A 103 7.66 18.98 -20.36
CA ARG A 103 7.51 20.43 -20.10
C ARG A 103 6.50 20.74 -18.99
N ALA A 104 5.37 20.06 -19.00
CA ALA A 104 4.34 20.21 -17.95
C ALA A 104 4.84 19.64 -16.62
N MET A 105 5.51 18.48 -16.66
CA MET A 105 6.13 17.88 -15.47
C MET A 105 7.15 18.84 -14.84
N ASN A 106 8.04 19.42 -15.64
CA ASN A 106 9.01 20.41 -15.17
C ASN A 106 8.34 21.61 -14.48
N ALA A 107 7.28 22.17 -15.08
CA ALA A 107 6.55 23.30 -14.48
C ALA A 107 5.85 22.90 -13.17
N SER A 108 5.29 21.69 -13.11
CA SER A 108 4.66 21.17 -11.90
C SER A 108 5.66 20.98 -10.75
N LEU A 109 6.83 20.42 -11.03
CA LEU A 109 7.91 20.26 -10.03
C LEU A 109 8.41 21.61 -9.50
N MET A 110 8.54 22.63 -10.37
CA MET A 110 8.86 23.99 -9.94
C MET A 110 7.80 24.55 -8.98
N ALA A 111 6.52 24.40 -9.30
CA ALA A 111 5.42 24.85 -8.46
C ALA A 111 5.43 24.13 -7.10
N LEU A 112 5.55 22.78 -7.08
CA LEU A 112 5.65 22.01 -5.85
C LEU A 112 6.82 22.45 -4.97
N LYS A 113 7.99 22.68 -5.57
CA LYS A 113 9.16 23.21 -4.84
C LYS A 113 8.87 24.56 -4.21
N SER A 114 8.23 25.47 -4.96
CA SER A 114 7.88 26.80 -4.44
C SER A 114 6.86 26.77 -3.30
N ALA A 115 6.00 25.74 -3.26
CA ALA A 115 5.06 25.47 -2.18
C ALA A 115 5.72 24.89 -0.92
N GLY A 116 7.03 24.58 -0.96
CA GLY A 116 7.76 24.00 0.17
C GLY A 116 7.59 22.48 0.31
N VAL A 117 7.10 21.80 -0.73
CA VAL A 117 7.02 20.32 -0.78
C VAL A 117 8.44 19.75 -0.71
N GLU A 118 8.65 18.75 0.13
CA GLU A 118 9.96 18.09 0.30
C GLU A 118 10.38 17.32 -0.96
N GLY A 119 9.42 16.62 -1.56
CA GLY A 119 9.68 15.80 -2.72
C GLY A 119 8.42 15.26 -3.38
N VAL A 120 8.63 14.32 -4.29
CA VAL A 120 7.56 13.66 -5.02
C VAL A 120 7.69 12.14 -4.90
N MET A 121 6.59 11.42 -5.17
CA MET A 121 6.57 9.95 -5.24
C MET A 121 6.19 9.51 -6.65
N VAL A 122 6.74 8.41 -7.14
CA VAL A 122 6.43 7.85 -8.46
C VAL A 122 6.31 6.33 -8.42
N ASP A 123 5.35 5.79 -9.17
CA ASP A 123 5.28 4.36 -9.44
C ASP A 123 6.31 3.95 -10.51
N ALA A 124 7.21 3.04 -10.17
CA ALA A 124 8.08 2.36 -11.13
C ALA A 124 7.41 1.05 -11.55
N TRP A 125 6.69 1.11 -12.66
CA TRP A 125 5.81 0.04 -13.12
C TRP A 125 6.59 -1.13 -13.74
N TRP A 126 6.42 -2.31 -13.16
CA TRP A 126 7.02 -3.54 -13.69
C TRP A 126 6.63 -3.79 -15.15
N GLY A 127 5.34 -3.59 -15.47
CA GLY A 127 4.81 -3.77 -16.82
C GLY A 127 5.36 -2.81 -17.88
N LEU A 128 5.95 -1.68 -17.47
CA LEU A 128 6.62 -0.75 -18.39
C LEU A 128 8.11 -1.04 -18.53
N VAL A 129 8.75 -1.34 -17.42
CA VAL A 129 10.22 -1.46 -17.35
C VAL A 129 10.70 -2.80 -17.91
N GLU A 130 10.04 -3.92 -17.60
CA GLU A 130 10.45 -5.27 -18.03
C GLU A 130 9.53 -5.83 -19.13
N LYS A 131 8.95 -4.96 -19.96
CA LYS A 131 7.99 -5.34 -21.01
C LYS A 131 8.59 -6.16 -22.14
N ASP A 132 9.85 -5.94 -22.48
CA ASP A 132 10.51 -6.53 -23.66
C ASP A 132 11.06 -7.93 -23.40
N GLY A 133 10.79 -8.49 -22.22
CA GLY A 133 11.15 -9.86 -21.83
C GLY A 133 11.89 -9.91 -20.50
N PRO A 134 12.07 -11.12 -19.94
CA PRO A 134 12.73 -11.31 -18.66
C PRO A 134 14.12 -10.67 -18.61
N MET A 135 14.39 -9.92 -17.54
CA MET A 135 15.67 -9.25 -17.28
C MET A 135 16.04 -8.16 -18.30
N LYS A 136 15.11 -7.73 -19.15
CA LYS A 136 15.31 -6.62 -20.08
C LYS A 136 14.65 -5.36 -19.52
N TYR A 137 15.44 -4.55 -18.83
CA TYR A 137 14.93 -3.40 -18.08
C TYR A 137 15.18 -2.09 -18.84
N ASN A 138 14.10 -1.34 -19.10
CA ASN A 138 14.15 0.01 -19.68
C ASN A 138 13.83 1.06 -18.63
N TRP A 139 14.83 1.79 -18.16
CA TRP A 139 14.72 2.83 -17.13
C TRP A 139 14.77 4.26 -17.70
N GLU A 140 14.76 4.47 -19.02
CA GLU A 140 15.06 5.78 -19.61
C GLU A 140 14.09 6.88 -19.21
N GLY A 141 12.77 6.64 -19.23
CA GLY A 141 11.78 7.62 -18.77
C GLY A 141 11.93 7.97 -17.29
N TYR A 142 12.30 6.99 -16.46
CA TYR A 142 12.56 7.21 -15.03
C TYR A 142 13.89 7.95 -14.82
N ALA A 143 14.91 7.69 -15.64
CA ALA A 143 16.18 8.40 -15.56
C ALA A 143 16.01 9.90 -15.89
N GLU A 144 15.19 10.22 -16.90
CA GLU A 144 14.83 11.61 -17.22
C GLU A 144 14.10 12.28 -16.04
N LEU A 145 13.14 11.57 -15.41
CA LEU A 145 12.43 12.06 -14.23
C LEU A 145 13.38 12.32 -13.05
N VAL A 146 14.27 11.37 -12.72
CA VAL A 146 15.22 11.51 -11.61
C VAL A 146 16.11 12.73 -11.80
N GLN A 147 16.63 12.95 -13.01
CA GLN A 147 17.42 14.13 -13.34
C GLN A 147 16.60 15.43 -13.19
N MET A 148 15.33 15.42 -13.61
CA MET A 148 14.45 16.58 -13.50
C MET A 148 14.16 16.91 -12.03
N VAL A 149 13.84 15.92 -11.20
CA VAL A 149 13.61 16.06 -9.75
C VAL A 149 14.87 16.62 -9.07
N ALA A 150 16.05 16.06 -9.40
CA ALA A 150 17.33 16.52 -8.87
C ALA A 150 17.62 17.99 -9.21
N ARG A 151 17.36 18.43 -10.46
CA ARG A 151 17.54 19.83 -10.88
C ARG A 151 16.70 20.82 -10.09
N HIS A 152 15.51 20.40 -9.62
CA HIS A 152 14.65 21.23 -8.78
C HIS A 152 14.98 21.14 -7.29
N GLY A 153 15.97 20.34 -6.90
CA GLY A 153 16.31 20.13 -5.48
C GLY A 153 15.18 19.49 -4.67
N LEU A 154 14.33 18.69 -5.32
CA LEU A 154 13.32 17.86 -4.70
C LEU A 154 13.87 16.48 -4.38
N LYS A 155 13.26 15.81 -3.41
CA LYS A 155 13.49 14.39 -3.11
C LYS A 155 12.53 13.51 -3.91
N LEU A 156 12.85 12.23 -4.02
CA LEU A 156 12.04 11.25 -4.74
C LEU A 156 11.83 10.01 -3.86
N GLN A 157 10.58 9.61 -3.69
CA GLN A 157 10.17 8.29 -3.23
C GLN A 157 9.78 7.46 -4.46
N VAL A 158 10.19 6.20 -4.53
CA VAL A 158 9.91 5.32 -5.68
C VAL A 158 9.20 4.07 -5.21
N VAL A 159 8.02 3.82 -5.78
CA VAL A 159 7.26 2.58 -5.53
C VAL A 159 7.69 1.52 -6.53
N MET A 160 8.13 0.36 -6.06
CA MET A 160 8.36 -0.82 -6.89
C MET A 160 7.02 -1.47 -7.20
N SER A 161 6.35 -1.03 -8.28
CA SER A 161 4.95 -1.37 -8.58
C SER A 161 4.88 -2.65 -9.41
N PHE A 162 4.79 -3.80 -8.71
CA PHE A 162 4.71 -5.13 -9.31
C PHE A 162 3.29 -5.54 -9.72
N HIS A 163 2.30 -4.72 -9.41
CA HIS A 163 0.90 -4.92 -9.77
C HIS A 163 0.55 -4.24 -11.10
N GLN A 164 -0.55 -4.66 -11.72
CA GLN A 164 -1.13 -3.91 -12.83
C GLN A 164 -1.93 -2.70 -12.33
N CYS A 165 -2.06 -1.66 -13.14
CA CYS A 165 -2.92 -0.51 -12.91
C CYS A 165 -4.19 -0.60 -13.77
N GLY A 166 -5.33 -0.15 -13.27
CA GLY A 166 -6.60 -0.05 -14.01
C GLY A 166 -7.75 -0.87 -13.42
N GLY A 167 -7.61 -1.39 -12.20
CA GLY A 167 -8.62 -2.21 -11.53
C GLY A 167 -9.17 -1.67 -10.22
N ASN A 168 -8.63 -0.57 -9.73
CA ASN A 168 -8.94 -0.04 -8.40
C ASN A 168 -9.53 1.37 -8.45
N VAL A 169 -10.11 1.79 -7.33
CA VAL A 169 -10.61 3.16 -7.14
C VAL A 169 -9.49 4.16 -7.40
N GLY A 170 -9.78 5.16 -8.23
CA GLY A 170 -8.83 6.23 -8.55
C GLY A 170 -7.81 5.92 -9.65
N ASP A 171 -7.82 4.72 -10.24
CA ASP A 171 -7.00 4.41 -11.39
C ASP A 171 -7.45 5.20 -12.63
N SER A 172 -6.56 6.06 -13.12
CA SER A 172 -6.83 6.96 -14.26
C SER A 172 -6.24 6.46 -15.59
N CYS A 173 -5.50 5.35 -15.56
CA CYS A 173 -4.91 4.72 -16.74
C CYS A 173 -4.84 3.20 -16.55
N SER A 174 -4.48 2.49 -17.62
CA SER A 174 -4.26 1.04 -17.57
C SER A 174 -2.81 0.72 -17.93
N ILE A 175 -2.14 -0.02 -17.05
CA ILE A 175 -0.78 -0.51 -17.23
C ILE A 175 -0.79 -2.00 -16.89
N PRO A 176 -0.64 -2.90 -17.87
CA PRO A 176 -0.69 -4.34 -17.64
C PRO A 176 0.58 -4.84 -16.93
N LEU A 177 0.55 -6.07 -16.45
CA LEU A 177 1.77 -6.82 -16.13
C LEU A 177 2.64 -6.99 -17.38
N PRO A 178 3.96 -7.29 -17.24
CA PRO A 178 4.82 -7.55 -18.40
C PRO A 178 4.22 -8.62 -19.33
N PRO A 179 4.27 -8.45 -20.67
CA PRO A 179 3.68 -9.41 -21.61
C PRO A 179 4.15 -10.85 -21.41
N TRP A 180 5.43 -11.04 -21.09
CA TRP A 180 6.00 -12.37 -20.83
C TRP A 180 5.43 -13.02 -19.56
N VAL A 181 4.99 -12.22 -18.56
CA VAL A 181 4.29 -12.72 -17.37
C VAL A 181 2.87 -13.11 -17.71
N LEU A 182 2.18 -12.30 -18.53
CA LEU A 182 0.83 -12.63 -19.02
C LEU A 182 0.83 -13.93 -19.86
N GLU A 183 1.91 -14.21 -20.61
CA GLU A 183 2.09 -15.50 -21.29
C GLU A 183 2.17 -16.67 -20.29
N GLU A 184 2.89 -16.54 -19.19
CA GLU A 184 2.95 -17.59 -18.16
C GLU A 184 1.58 -17.76 -17.47
N ILE A 185 0.88 -16.67 -17.16
CA ILE A 185 -0.49 -16.70 -16.61
C ILE A 185 -1.45 -17.40 -17.58
N SER A 186 -1.31 -17.19 -18.91
CA SER A 186 -2.15 -17.85 -19.90
C SER A 186 -1.94 -19.38 -19.97
N LYS A 187 -0.75 -19.85 -19.62
CA LYS A 187 -0.42 -21.29 -19.51
C LYS A 187 -0.90 -21.89 -18.19
N ASP A 188 -0.88 -21.10 -17.14
CA ASP A 188 -1.29 -21.49 -15.80
C ASP A 188 -2.09 -20.37 -15.12
N PRO A 189 -3.43 -20.36 -15.30
CA PRO A 189 -4.30 -19.34 -14.71
C PRO A 189 -4.29 -19.29 -13.17
N ASP A 190 -3.83 -20.34 -12.50
CA ASP A 190 -3.67 -20.35 -11.04
C ASP A 190 -2.47 -19.54 -10.54
N LEU A 191 -1.66 -18.96 -11.43
CA LEU A 191 -0.59 -18.02 -11.04
C LEU A 191 -1.12 -16.71 -10.48
N VAL A 192 -2.41 -16.41 -10.65
CA VAL A 192 -3.07 -15.22 -10.11
C VAL A 192 -4.15 -15.61 -9.10
N TYR A 193 -4.56 -14.65 -8.31
CA TYR A 193 -5.59 -14.87 -7.29
C TYR A 193 -6.90 -15.33 -7.90
N THR A 194 -7.58 -16.22 -7.18
CA THR A 194 -8.89 -16.77 -7.60
C THR A 194 -9.86 -16.70 -6.44
N ASP A 195 -11.09 -16.23 -6.71
CA ASP A 195 -12.18 -16.23 -5.74
C ASP A 195 -12.92 -17.57 -5.70
N ARG A 196 -13.89 -17.70 -4.79
CA ARG A 196 -14.68 -18.93 -4.62
C ARG A 196 -15.46 -19.33 -5.87
N SER A 197 -15.84 -18.40 -6.72
CA SER A 197 -16.58 -18.64 -7.95
C SER A 197 -15.67 -19.07 -9.12
N GLY A 198 -14.35 -19.10 -8.90
CA GLY A 198 -13.36 -19.37 -9.95
C GLY A 198 -13.00 -18.15 -10.81
N ARG A 199 -13.42 -16.94 -10.40
CA ARG A 199 -13.00 -15.70 -11.07
C ARG A 199 -11.57 -15.39 -10.68
N THR A 200 -10.73 -15.19 -11.68
CA THR A 200 -9.32 -14.82 -11.51
C THR A 200 -9.15 -13.31 -11.43
N ASN A 201 -8.19 -12.85 -10.61
CA ASN A 201 -7.77 -11.47 -10.53
C ASN A 201 -6.27 -11.37 -10.91
N PRO A 202 -5.95 -10.87 -12.12
CA PRO A 202 -4.58 -10.79 -12.61
C PRO A 202 -3.81 -9.54 -12.15
N GLU A 203 -4.30 -8.81 -11.18
CA GLU A 203 -3.65 -7.57 -10.73
C GLU A 203 -2.26 -7.82 -10.15
N TYR A 204 -2.06 -8.97 -9.50
CA TYR A 204 -0.80 -9.35 -8.87
C TYR A 204 -0.65 -10.87 -8.89
N ILE A 205 0.59 -11.38 -8.92
CA ILE A 205 0.86 -12.83 -8.82
C ILE A 205 0.42 -13.36 -7.46
N SER A 206 -0.25 -14.51 -7.43
CA SER A 206 -0.68 -15.15 -6.19
C SER A 206 0.52 -15.41 -5.27
N LEU A 207 0.43 -14.98 -4.02
CA LEU A 207 1.46 -15.24 -3.02
C LEU A 207 1.67 -16.75 -2.74
N GLY A 208 0.73 -17.60 -3.14
CA GLY A 208 0.90 -19.06 -3.14
C GLY A 208 2.07 -19.52 -4.00
N CYS A 209 2.50 -18.70 -4.96
CA CYS A 209 3.60 -19.00 -5.89
C CYS A 209 4.96 -18.46 -5.44
N ASP A 210 5.06 -17.71 -4.35
CA ASP A 210 6.26 -16.96 -3.93
C ASP A 210 7.58 -17.71 -4.04
N SER A 211 7.57 -19.00 -3.68
CA SER A 211 8.75 -19.86 -3.61
C SER A 211 8.83 -20.89 -4.75
N LEU A 212 7.94 -20.79 -5.74
CA LEU A 212 7.87 -21.73 -6.86
C LEU A 212 8.48 -21.08 -8.13
N PRO A 213 9.26 -21.83 -8.93
CA PRO A 213 9.94 -21.28 -10.11
C PRO A 213 9.00 -21.14 -11.33
N VAL A 214 7.85 -20.49 -11.13
CA VAL A 214 6.73 -20.37 -12.10
C VAL A 214 6.93 -19.31 -13.18
N LEU A 215 7.87 -18.39 -13.00
CA LEU A 215 8.17 -17.32 -13.95
C LEU A 215 9.45 -17.64 -14.72
N ARG A 216 9.35 -18.51 -15.72
CA ARG A 216 10.46 -18.96 -16.56
C ARG A 216 11.67 -19.46 -15.76
N GLY A 217 11.41 -20.32 -14.79
CA GLY A 217 12.43 -20.93 -13.92
C GLY A 217 12.86 -20.09 -12.73
N ARG A 218 12.29 -18.87 -12.55
CA ARG A 218 12.49 -18.02 -11.38
C ARG A 218 11.23 -17.97 -10.51
N THR A 219 11.40 -17.80 -9.22
CA THR A 219 10.28 -17.52 -8.32
C THR A 219 9.84 -16.07 -8.46
N PRO A 220 8.57 -15.69 -8.14
CA PRO A 220 8.15 -14.30 -8.11
C PRO A 220 9.07 -13.42 -7.25
N ILE A 221 9.44 -13.87 -6.05
CA ILE A 221 10.36 -13.13 -5.17
C ILE A 221 11.74 -12.91 -5.82
N GLN A 222 12.27 -13.87 -6.57
CA GLN A 222 13.52 -13.69 -7.32
C GLN A 222 13.35 -12.64 -8.42
N VAL A 223 12.24 -12.67 -9.17
CA VAL A 223 11.95 -11.70 -10.22
C VAL A 223 11.85 -10.29 -9.66
N TYR A 224 11.14 -10.11 -8.54
CA TYR A 224 11.04 -8.81 -7.86
C TYR A 224 12.41 -8.33 -7.34
N ALA A 225 13.23 -9.23 -6.81
CA ALA A 225 14.58 -8.91 -6.37
C ALA A 225 15.48 -8.50 -7.54
N ASP A 226 15.40 -9.16 -8.70
CA ASP A 226 16.17 -8.83 -9.91
C ASP A 226 15.77 -7.45 -10.46
N TYR A 227 14.47 -7.15 -10.47
CA TYR A 227 13.94 -5.83 -10.84
C TYR A 227 14.49 -4.73 -9.91
N MET A 228 14.39 -4.92 -8.59
CA MET A 228 14.91 -3.98 -7.59
C MET A 228 16.44 -3.82 -7.71
N ARG A 229 17.16 -4.90 -8.00
CA ARG A 229 18.63 -4.86 -8.22
C ARG A 229 18.98 -4.04 -9.45
N SER A 230 18.27 -4.24 -10.57
CA SER A 230 18.43 -3.44 -11.77
C SER A 230 18.18 -1.95 -11.53
N PHE A 231 17.13 -1.63 -10.74
CA PHE A 231 16.87 -0.25 -10.31
C PHE A 231 18.02 0.33 -9.49
N ARG A 232 18.45 -0.40 -8.44
CA ARG A 232 19.58 0.02 -7.59
C ARG A 232 20.84 0.32 -8.42
N ASP A 233 21.17 -0.57 -9.33
CA ASP A 233 22.40 -0.44 -10.14
C ASP A 233 22.31 0.74 -11.10
N ARG A 234 21.13 0.95 -11.75
CA ARG A 234 20.89 2.08 -12.67
C ARG A 234 20.94 3.43 -11.96
N PHE A 235 20.47 3.52 -10.71
CA PHE A 235 20.31 4.76 -9.97
C PHE A 235 21.27 4.90 -8.78
N SER A 236 22.32 4.11 -8.72
CA SER A 236 23.25 4.05 -7.57
C SER A 236 23.79 5.43 -7.14
N GLY A 237 24.09 6.31 -8.08
CA GLY A 237 24.56 7.67 -7.80
C GLY A 237 23.51 8.64 -7.25
N HIS A 238 22.22 8.24 -7.21
CA HIS A 238 21.11 9.07 -6.72
C HIS A 238 20.50 8.53 -5.43
N LEU A 239 20.78 7.27 -5.07
CA LEU A 239 20.26 6.64 -3.85
C LEU A 239 20.77 7.33 -2.60
N GLY A 240 19.86 7.68 -1.69
CA GLY A 240 20.14 8.41 -0.45
C GLY A 240 20.28 9.92 -0.63
N SER A 241 20.56 10.41 -1.83
CA SER A 241 20.69 11.84 -2.11
C SER A 241 19.41 12.45 -2.72
N VAL A 242 18.98 11.96 -3.85
CA VAL A 242 17.73 12.32 -4.55
C VAL A 242 16.64 11.30 -4.25
N ILE A 243 16.93 10.02 -4.50
CA ILE A 243 16.01 8.91 -4.19
C ILE A 243 16.21 8.54 -2.73
N VAL A 244 15.30 9.00 -1.87
CA VAL A 244 15.43 8.87 -0.41
C VAL A 244 14.65 7.70 0.16
N GLU A 245 13.71 7.16 -0.59
CA GLU A 245 12.86 6.06 -0.15
C GLU A 245 12.48 5.14 -1.32
N ILE A 246 12.47 3.84 -1.04
CA ILE A 246 11.97 2.78 -1.90
C ILE A 246 10.78 2.14 -1.20
N GLN A 247 9.58 2.35 -1.73
CA GLN A 247 8.39 1.64 -1.28
C GLN A 247 8.27 0.32 -2.03
N VAL A 248 8.31 -0.78 -1.29
CA VAL A 248 8.23 -2.13 -1.85
C VAL A 248 6.77 -2.48 -2.12
N GLY A 249 6.38 -2.68 -3.37
CA GLY A 249 5.05 -3.16 -3.74
C GLY A 249 4.86 -4.62 -3.31
N MET A 250 3.75 -4.88 -2.57
CA MET A 250 3.51 -6.18 -1.94
C MET A 250 2.14 -6.77 -2.28
N GLY A 251 1.45 -6.22 -3.28
CA GLY A 251 0.14 -6.66 -3.70
C GLY A 251 -0.61 -5.60 -4.50
N PRO A 252 -1.94 -5.68 -4.57
CA PRO A 252 -2.80 -4.72 -5.24
C PRO A 252 -2.53 -3.27 -4.80
N CYS A 253 -2.51 -2.32 -5.70
CA CYS A 253 -2.13 -0.93 -5.42
C CYS A 253 -0.78 -0.75 -4.72
N GLY A 254 0.12 -1.73 -4.78
CA GLY A 254 1.37 -1.77 -4.03
C GLY A 254 1.20 -2.06 -2.53
N GLU A 255 -0.01 -2.34 -2.06
CA GLU A 255 -0.36 -2.58 -0.66
C GLU A 255 -0.18 -4.05 -0.27
N LEU A 256 0.23 -4.31 0.96
CA LEU A 256 0.25 -5.67 1.52
C LEU A 256 -1.18 -6.12 1.80
N ARG A 257 -1.87 -6.66 0.81
CA ARG A 257 -3.23 -7.20 0.92
C ARG A 257 -3.57 -8.17 -0.20
N TYR A 258 -4.63 -8.93 -0.01
CA TYR A 258 -5.28 -9.65 -1.10
C TYR A 258 -6.18 -8.71 -1.93
N PRO A 259 -6.44 -9.01 -3.23
CA PRO A 259 -7.37 -8.23 -4.08
C PRO A 259 -8.84 -8.55 -3.76
N SER A 260 -9.26 -8.41 -2.50
CA SER A 260 -10.57 -8.85 -2.01
C SER A 260 -11.72 -7.93 -2.41
N TYR A 261 -11.44 -6.70 -2.87
CA TYR A 261 -12.46 -5.70 -3.25
C TYR A 261 -12.13 -5.01 -4.58
N PRO A 262 -12.05 -5.76 -5.70
CA PRO A 262 -11.78 -5.19 -7.01
C PRO A 262 -13.00 -4.42 -7.52
N GLU A 263 -12.86 -3.11 -7.77
CA GLU A 263 -13.95 -2.27 -8.27
C GLU A 263 -14.21 -2.48 -9.76
N SER A 264 -13.23 -2.98 -10.50
CA SER A 264 -13.31 -3.20 -11.94
C SER A 264 -14.56 -4.01 -12.32
N ASN A 265 -15.23 -3.56 -13.36
CA ASN A 265 -16.46 -4.18 -13.90
C ASN A 265 -17.62 -4.29 -12.88
N GLY A 266 -17.58 -3.52 -11.78
CA GLY A 266 -18.58 -3.57 -10.72
C GLY A 266 -18.61 -4.86 -9.92
N THR A 267 -17.50 -5.58 -9.86
CA THR A 267 -17.36 -6.83 -9.09
C THR A 267 -17.60 -6.56 -7.61
N TRP A 268 -16.97 -5.53 -7.08
CA TRP A 268 -17.19 -5.05 -5.72
C TRP A 268 -17.73 -3.61 -5.74
N ARG A 269 -18.54 -3.27 -4.75
CA ARG A 269 -19.04 -1.92 -4.49
C ARG A 269 -18.95 -1.60 -3.01
N PHE A 270 -18.47 -0.40 -2.71
CA PHE A 270 -18.44 0.10 -1.33
C PHE A 270 -19.85 0.16 -0.74
N PRO A 271 -20.08 -0.30 0.49
CA PRO A 271 -19.14 -0.85 1.47
C PRO A 271 -19.17 -2.40 1.57
N GLY A 272 -19.17 -3.12 0.46
CA GLY A 272 -19.18 -4.59 0.45
C GLY A 272 -18.04 -5.21 1.26
N ILE A 273 -18.27 -6.41 1.77
CA ILE A 273 -17.31 -7.16 2.60
C ILE A 273 -16.09 -7.65 1.82
N GLY A 274 -16.16 -7.73 0.48
CA GLY A 274 -15.15 -8.40 -0.33
C GLY A 274 -15.23 -9.93 -0.27
N GLU A 275 -14.37 -10.61 -1.03
CA GLU A 275 -14.27 -12.08 -1.01
C GLU A 275 -12.84 -12.55 -0.74
N PHE A 276 -12.68 -13.71 -0.10
CA PHE A 276 -11.40 -14.38 0.06
C PHE A 276 -10.80 -14.77 -1.29
N GLN A 277 -9.49 -14.60 -1.45
CA GLN A 277 -8.73 -14.78 -2.70
C GLN A 277 -7.72 -15.91 -2.55
N CYS A 278 -8.18 -17.12 -2.27
CA CYS A 278 -7.34 -18.27 -1.94
C CYS A 278 -7.77 -19.58 -2.63
N TYR A 279 -8.44 -19.46 -3.78
CA TYR A 279 -9.00 -20.64 -4.46
C TYR A 279 -8.18 -21.09 -5.68
N ASP A 280 -7.02 -20.45 -5.97
CA ASP A 280 -6.03 -21.00 -6.87
C ASP A 280 -5.42 -22.29 -6.30
N LYS A 281 -4.89 -23.15 -7.16
CA LYS A 281 -4.37 -24.47 -6.74
C LYS A 281 -3.25 -24.39 -5.71
N TYR A 282 -2.43 -23.34 -5.74
CA TYR A 282 -1.28 -23.18 -4.85
C TYR A 282 -1.74 -22.82 -3.44
N MET A 283 -2.67 -21.88 -3.32
CA MET A 283 -3.27 -21.53 -2.04
C MET A 283 -4.09 -22.68 -1.45
N ARG A 284 -4.87 -23.39 -2.29
CA ARG A 284 -5.63 -24.57 -1.86
C ARG A 284 -4.73 -25.68 -1.33
N SER A 285 -3.62 -25.98 -2.03
CA SER A 285 -2.63 -26.96 -1.56
C SER A 285 -2.00 -26.55 -0.24
N SER A 286 -1.74 -25.26 -0.04
CA SER A 286 -1.22 -24.74 1.22
C SER A 286 -2.25 -24.87 2.36
N LEU A 287 -3.54 -24.58 2.11
CA LEU A 287 -4.61 -24.73 3.10
C LEU A 287 -4.74 -26.20 3.52
N GLN A 288 -4.75 -27.11 2.55
CA GLN A 288 -4.82 -28.54 2.81
C GLN A 288 -3.66 -29.01 3.69
N ALA A 289 -2.42 -28.68 3.32
CA ALA A 289 -1.24 -29.06 4.09
C ALA A 289 -1.27 -28.51 5.53
N SER A 290 -1.79 -27.29 5.71
CA SER A 290 -1.92 -26.68 7.04
C SER A 290 -2.97 -27.37 7.90
N ALA A 291 -4.09 -27.76 7.31
CA ALA A 291 -5.15 -28.51 7.99
C ALA A 291 -4.69 -29.93 8.38
N GLU A 292 -4.01 -30.63 7.48
CA GLU A 292 -3.43 -31.95 7.73
C GLU A 292 -2.41 -31.92 8.88
N ALA A 293 -1.56 -30.88 8.92
CA ALA A 293 -0.57 -30.72 9.99
C ALA A 293 -1.19 -30.54 11.39
N LEU A 294 -2.44 -30.09 11.45
CA LEU A 294 -3.24 -29.98 12.69
C LEU A 294 -4.11 -31.22 12.97
N GLY A 295 -4.13 -32.19 12.05
CA GLY A 295 -4.99 -33.36 12.16
C GLY A 295 -6.48 -33.14 11.78
N HIS A 296 -6.78 -32.00 11.15
CA HIS A 296 -8.14 -31.60 10.77
C HIS A 296 -8.31 -31.60 9.24
N MET A 297 -8.14 -32.75 8.59
CA MET A 297 -8.14 -32.87 7.11
C MET A 297 -9.34 -32.19 6.44
N ASN A 298 -10.53 -32.26 7.03
CA ASN A 298 -11.75 -31.65 6.47
C ASN A 298 -11.66 -30.11 6.38
N TRP A 299 -10.84 -29.45 7.19
CA TRP A 299 -10.65 -28.01 7.17
C TRP A 299 -9.85 -27.53 5.96
N GLY A 300 -9.09 -28.43 5.33
CA GLY A 300 -8.30 -28.17 4.15
C GLY A 300 -9.04 -28.26 2.82
N ASN A 301 -10.30 -28.72 2.81
CA ASN A 301 -11.02 -28.98 1.56
C ASN A 301 -11.33 -27.69 0.77
N THR A 302 -11.69 -26.61 1.48
CA THR A 302 -12.02 -25.31 0.88
C THR A 302 -12.02 -24.20 1.93
N GLY A 303 -12.04 -22.93 1.48
CA GLY A 303 -12.33 -21.80 2.35
C GLY A 303 -13.79 -21.78 2.84
N PRO A 304 -14.18 -20.83 3.69
CA PRO A 304 -15.51 -20.76 4.29
C PRO A 304 -16.62 -20.70 3.24
N HIS A 305 -17.55 -21.65 3.29
CA HIS A 305 -18.66 -21.76 2.33
C HIS A 305 -19.75 -20.67 2.55
N ASP A 306 -19.82 -20.11 3.74
CA ASP A 306 -20.82 -19.14 4.20
C ASP A 306 -20.27 -17.70 4.30
N SER A 307 -19.13 -17.41 3.67
CA SER A 307 -18.47 -16.08 3.70
C SER A 307 -19.15 -15.02 2.82
N GLY A 308 -20.17 -15.38 2.05
CA GLY A 308 -20.92 -14.43 1.22
C GLY A 308 -20.23 -14.05 -0.08
N GLN A 309 -20.62 -12.89 -0.63
CA GLN A 309 -20.17 -12.35 -1.91
C GLN A 309 -19.68 -10.91 -1.76
N TYR A 310 -18.93 -10.40 -2.73
CA TYR A 310 -18.22 -9.12 -2.72
C TYR A 310 -18.97 -7.94 -2.13
N SER A 311 -20.23 -7.71 -2.53
CA SER A 311 -20.99 -6.50 -2.18
C SER A 311 -22.01 -6.69 -1.06
N GLN A 312 -21.99 -7.85 -0.39
CA GLN A 312 -22.85 -8.11 0.77
C GLN A 312 -22.36 -7.38 2.03
N PHE A 313 -23.25 -7.28 3.01
CA PHE A 313 -22.94 -6.79 4.35
C PHE A 313 -22.62 -7.97 5.30
N PRO A 314 -21.87 -7.74 6.39
CA PRO A 314 -21.51 -8.81 7.32
C PRO A 314 -22.70 -9.62 7.83
N GLU A 315 -23.80 -8.95 8.19
CA GLU A 315 -24.98 -9.59 8.76
C GLU A 315 -25.78 -10.43 7.74
N GLU A 316 -25.51 -10.28 6.45
CA GLU A 316 -26.12 -11.10 5.39
C GLU A 316 -25.40 -12.44 5.17
N THR A 317 -24.32 -12.70 5.91
CA THR A 317 -23.47 -13.88 5.73
C THR A 317 -23.48 -14.77 6.99
N GLY A 318 -23.31 -16.05 6.81
CA GLY A 318 -23.11 -16.98 7.92
C GLY A 318 -21.78 -16.77 8.63
N PHE A 319 -20.74 -16.43 7.85
CA PHE A 319 -19.38 -16.29 8.35
C PHE A 319 -19.19 -14.99 9.13
N PHE A 320 -19.46 -13.81 8.55
CA PHE A 320 -19.06 -12.52 9.13
C PHE A 320 -20.09 -11.89 10.08
N ARG A 321 -21.32 -12.40 10.15
CA ARG A 321 -22.34 -11.85 11.07
C ARG A 321 -21.83 -11.83 12.51
N ARG A 322 -22.52 -11.08 13.38
CA ARG A 322 -22.11 -10.83 14.77
C ARG A 322 -21.69 -12.10 15.53
N GLU A 323 -22.45 -13.18 15.43
CA GLU A 323 -22.17 -14.50 16.02
C GLU A 323 -21.88 -15.52 14.92
N GLY A 324 -21.10 -15.11 13.90
CA GLY A 324 -20.81 -15.92 12.73
C GLY A 324 -19.71 -16.95 12.95
N THR A 325 -19.53 -17.80 11.93
CA THR A 325 -18.57 -18.91 11.98
C THR A 325 -17.11 -18.45 11.93
N TRP A 326 -16.81 -17.16 11.65
CA TRP A 326 -15.47 -16.57 11.77
C TRP A 326 -14.82 -16.78 13.15
N ASN A 327 -15.64 -16.92 14.23
CA ASN A 327 -15.15 -17.09 15.59
C ASN A 327 -15.19 -18.55 16.09
N THR A 328 -15.53 -19.52 15.24
CA THR A 328 -15.40 -20.96 15.54
C THR A 328 -13.94 -21.42 15.45
N GLU A 329 -13.64 -22.66 15.89
CA GLU A 329 -12.29 -23.23 15.73
C GLU A 329 -11.84 -23.25 14.28
N TYR A 330 -12.70 -23.71 13.37
CA TYR A 330 -12.43 -23.67 11.93
C TYR A 330 -12.22 -22.23 11.42
N GLY A 331 -13.10 -21.29 11.80
CA GLY A 331 -12.97 -19.89 11.37
C GLY A 331 -11.66 -19.27 11.81
N ARG A 332 -11.23 -19.51 13.05
CA ARG A 332 -9.94 -19.04 13.58
C ARG A 332 -8.76 -19.68 12.85
N PHE A 333 -8.78 -20.99 12.65
CA PHE A 333 -7.76 -21.69 11.87
C PHE A 333 -7.62 -21.08 10.47
N PHE A 334 -8.75 -20.93 9.75
CA PHE A 334 -8.73 -20.39 8.39
C PHE A 334 -8.19 -18.95 8.35
N LEU A 335 -8.65 -18.08 9.26
CA LEU A 335 -8.21 -16.68 9.31
C LEU A 335 -6.74 -16.55 9.73
N GLU A 336 -6.25 -17.37 10.63
CA GLU A 336 -4.83 -17.44 11.00
C GLU A 336 -4.00 -17.87 9.80
N TRP A 337 -4.35 -18.96 9.14
CA TRP A 337 -3.66 -19.41 7.93
C TRP A 337 -3.65 -18.32 6.85
N TYR A 338 -4.80 -17.70 6.56
CA TYR A 338 -4.94 -16.71 5.49
C TYR A 338 -4.10 -15.45 5.76
N SER A 339 -4.13 -14.94 6.98
CA SER A 339 -3.32 -13.79 7.38
C SER A 339 -1.83 -14.12 7.49
N GLU A 340 -1.47 -15.33 7.97
CA GLU A 340 -0.08 -15.77 8.04
C GLU A 340 0.55 -15.86 6.66
N LYS A 341 -0.18 -16.34 5.64
CA LYS A 341 0.30 -16.35 4.25
C LYS A 341 0.63 -14.96 3.74
N LEU A 342 -0.19 -13.96 4.07
CA LEU A 342 0.08 -12.56 3.71
C LEU A 342 1.32 -12.02 4.43
N LEU A 343 1.48 -12.31 5.72
CA LEU A 343 2.65 -11.93 6.50
C LEU A 343 3.93 -12.61 5.99
N GLU A 344 3.88 -13.90 5.64
CA GLU A 344 5.00 -14.63 5.04
C GLU A 344 5.43 -14.01 3.71
N HIS A 345 4.48 -13.61 2.86
CA HIS A 345 4.76 -12.90 1.61
C HIS A 345 5.47 -11.58 1.88
N GLY A 346 4.92 -10.75 2.77
CA GLY A 346 5.54 -9.49 3.17
C GLY A 346 6.95 -9.69 3.72
N ASP A 347 7.15 -10.66 4.60
CA ASP A 347 8.47 -10.98 5.18
C ASP A 347 9.51 -11.38 4.11
N ARG A 348 9.11 -12.22 3.13
CA ARG A 348 9.98 -12.66 2.04
C ARG A 348 10.41 -11.53 1.12
N ILE A 349 9.45 -10.72 0.66
CA ILE A 349 9.74 -9.63 -0.28
C ILE A 349 10.53 -8.51 0.39
N LEU A 350 10.25 -8.18 1.66
CA LEU A 350 11.00 -7.19 2.42
C LEU A 350 12.42 -7.68 2.74
N ALA A 351 12.60 -8.96 3.04
CA ALA A 351 13.93 -9.55 3.20
C ALA A 351 14.75 -9.45 1.90
N ALA A 352 14.13 -9.73 0.76
CA ALA A 352 14.77 -9.58 -0.56
C ALA A 352 15.13 -8.13 -0.85
N ALA A 353 14.22 -7.18 -0.61
CA ALA A 353 14.47 -5.75 -0.78
C ALA A 353 15.60 -5.25 0.12
N LYS A 354 15.59 -5.64 1.41
CA LYS A 354 16.67 -5.32 2.36
C LYS A 354 18.02 -5.81 1.87
N GLY A 355 18.10 -7.05 1.35
CA GLY A 355 19.34 -7.58 0.76
C GLY A 355 19.80 -6.80 -0.48
N VAL A 356 18.86 -6.38 -1.34
CA VAL A 356 19.17 -5.60 -2.54
C VAL A 356 19.68 -4.20 -2.19
N PHE A 357 19.03 -3.48 -1.29
CA PHE A 357 19.36 -2.09 -0.97
C PHE A 357 20.33 -1.93 0.22
N GLN A 358 20.88 -3.04 0.72
CA GLN A 358 21.89 -2.99 1.79
C GLN A 358 23.08 -2.11 1.40
N GLY A 359 23.48 -1.22 2.32
CA GLY A 359 24.56 -0.27 2.10
C GLY A 359 24.17 1.00 1.34
N THR A 360 22.95 1.10 0.81
CA THR A 360 22.40 2.38 0.32
C THR A 360 21.83 3.19 1.49
N GLN A 361 21.70 4.50 1.31
CA GLN A 361 21.11 5.38 2.32
C GLN A 361 19.60 5.65 2.05
N ALA A 362 19.03 5.03 1.05
CA ALA A 362 17.59 5.10 0.81
C ALA A 362 16.83 4.26 1.86
N LYS A 363 15.79 4.83 2.46
CA LYS A 363 14.90 4.09 3.36
C LYS A 363 14.07 3.08 2.57
N LEU A 364 13.69 1.99 3.20
CA LEU A 364 12.65 1.10 2.69
C LEU A 364 11.33 1.42 3.36
N SER A 365 10.24 1.34 2.62
CA SER A 365 8.87 1.43 3.14
C SER A 365 7.97 0.35 2.57
N GLY A 366 6.88 0.07 3.26
CA GLY A 366 5.85 -0.85 2.82
C GLY A 366 4.47 -0.30 3.14
N LYS A 367 3.53 -0.40 2.19
CA LYS A 367 2.19 0.17 2.30
C LYS A 367 1.16 -0.85 2.74
N VAL A 368 0.23 -0.41 3.61
CA VAL A 368 -0.91 -1.18 4.10
C VAL A 368 -2.18 -0.37 3.90
N ALA A 369 -3.24 -1.03 3.41
CA ALA A 369 -4.50 -0.38 3.09
C ALA A 369 -5.28 0.06 4.33
N GLY A 370 -5.86 1.25 4.29
CA GLY A 370 -6.76 1.78 5.30
C GLY A 370 -8.20 1.30 5.13
N ILE A 371 -8.46 0.04 5.38
CA ILE A 371 -9.78 -0.58 5.22
C ILE A 371 -10.65 -0.23 6.42
N HIS A 372 -11.38 0.87 6.34
CA HIS A 372 -12.09 1.47 7.48
C HIS A 372 -13.57 1.10 7.58
N TRP A 373 -14.17 0.50 6.52
CA TRP A 373 -15.58 0.09 6.52
C TRP A 373 -15.76 -1.26 7.23
N HIS A 374 -16.90 -1.44 7.86
CA HIS A 374 -17.21 -2.53 8.79
C HIS A 374 -16.27 -2.63 10.01
N TYR A 375 -15.41 -1.64 10.24
CA TYR A 375 -14.51 -1.61 11.41
C TYR A 375 -15.25 -1.59 12.75
N ARG A 376 -16.49 -1.03 12.80
CA ARG A 376 -17.31 -1.02 14.03
C ARG A 376 -18.07 -2.34 14.27
N THR A 377 -18.03 -3.28 13.35
CA THR A 377 -18.62 -4.62 13.53
C THR A 377 -17.72 -5.51 14.39
N ARG A 378 -18.17 -6.71 14.77
CA ARG A 378 -17.34 -7.63 15.56
C ARG A 378 -16.28 -8.34 14.73
N SER A 379 -16.64 -8.71 13.50
CA SER A 379 -15.77 -9.48 12.62
C SER A 379 -14.77 -8.63 11.85
N HIS A 380 -15.07 -7.32 11.59
CA HIS A 380 -14.29 -6.48 10.68
C HIS A 380 -14.14 -7.13 9.27
N ALA A 381 -15.25 -7.56 8.70
CA ALA A 381 -15.30 -8.44 7.54
C ALA A 381 -14.42 -8.02 6.36
N ALA A 382 -14.36 -6.72 6.03
CA ALA A 382 -13.57 -6.20 4.90
C ALA A 382 -12.05 -6.33 5.14
N GLU A 383 -11.61 -6.16 6.39
CA GLU A 383 -10.21 -6.38 6.76
C GLU A 383 -9.85 -7.86 6.71
N LEU A 384 -10.76 -8.75 7.17
CA LEU A 384 -10.55 -10.20 7.13
C LEU A 384 -10.38 -10.73 5.71
N THR A 385 -11.23 -10.30 4.76
CA THR A 385 -11.12 -10.74 3.36
C THR A 385 -9.85 -10.21 2.68
N ALA A 386 -9.35 -9.06 3.11
CA ALA A 386 -8.09 -8.48 2.63
C ALA A 386 -6.83 -9.11 3.27
N GLY A 387 -7.00 -10.01 4.24
CA GLY A 387 -5.90 -10.73 4.88
C GLY A 387 -5.43 -10.13 6.21
N TYR A 388 -6.10 -9.10 6.71
CA TYR A 388 -5.79 -8.51 8.01
C TYR A 388 -6.65 -9.20 9.06
N TYR A 389 -6.07 -10.11 9.83
CA TYR A 389 -6.82 -10.77 10.90
C TYR A 389 -7.03 -9.83 12.08
N ASN A 390 -7.78 -8.75 11.79
CA ASN A 390 -8.22 -7.74 12.74
C ASN A 390 -9.68 -7.99 13.09
N THR A 391 -10.01 -7.98 14.38
CA THR A 391 -11.38 -8.14 14.87
C THR A 391 -11.54 -7.27 16.11
N ARG A 392 -12.74 -7.12 16.61
CA ARG A 392 -12.98 -6.38 17.86
C ARG A 392 -12.10 -6.84 19.04
N ASN A 393 -11.69 -8.11 19.06
CA ASN A 393 -10.93 -8.72 20.17
C ASN A 393 -9.51 -9.13 19.79
N ARG A 394 -9.05 -8.84 18.58
CA ARG A 394 -7.71 -9.20 18.08
C ARG A 394 -7.13 -8.03 17.29
N ASP A 395 -5.93 -7.61 17.62
CA ASP A 395 -5.17 -6.65 16.82
C ASP A 395 -4.48 -7.36 15.64
N GLY A 396 -4.92 -7.08 14.41
CA GLY A 396 -4.34 -7.60 13.17
C GLY A 396 -3.21 -6.75 12.61
N TYR A 397 -3.03 -5.52 13.09
CA TYR A 397 -1.98 -4.60 12.61
C TYR A 397 -0.67 -4.73 13.38
N LEU A 398 -0.70 -5.16 14.63
CA LEU A 398 0.52 -5.36 15.40
C LEU A 398 1.48 -6.38 14.77
N PRO A 399 1.05 -7.56 14.28
CA PRO A 399 1.93 -8.49 13.56
C PRO A 399 2.54 -7.89 12.29
N ILE A 400 1.77 -7.08 11.55
CA ILE A 400 2.25 -6.37 10.36
C ILE A 400 3.32 -5.34 10.75
N ALA A 401 3.05 -4.53 11.78
CA ALA A 401 4.00 -3.54 12.28
C ALA A 401 5.30 -4.19 12.80
N GLN A 402 5.19 -5.35 13.48
CA GLN A 402 6.34 -6.13 13.93
C GLN A 402 7.18 -6.66 12.77
N MET A 403 6.54 -7.12 11.69
CA MET A 403 7.23 -7.53 10.47
C MET A 403 7.97 -6.35 9.84
N MET A 404 7.32 -5.18 9.70
CA MET A 404 7.96 -3.95 9.19
C MET A 404 9.17 -3.56 10.07
N GLY A 405 9.00 -3.51 11.39
CA GLY A 405 10.06 -3.20 12.36
C GLY A 405 11.24 -4.18 12.31
N LYS A 406 10.99 -5.49 12.16
CA LYS A 406 12.02 -6.54 11.97
C LYS A 406 12.96 -6.23 10.81
N HIS A 407 12.42 -5.68 9.71
CA HIS A 407 13.19 -5.32 8.54
C HIS A 407 13.75 -3.89 8.58
N GLY A 408 13.36 -3.06 9.55
CA GLY A 408 13.69 -1.64 9.60
C GLY A 408 13.01 -0.83 8.49
N VAL A 409 11.79 -1.24 8.13
CA VAL A 409 10.97 -0.69 7.04
C VAL A 409 9.96 0.28 7.61
N VAL A 410 9.80 1.45 6.99
CA VAL A 410 8.76 2.42 7.34
C VAL A 410 7.39 1.83 7.02
N PHE A 411 6.50 1.83 8.01
CA PHE A 411 5.12 1.40 7.84
C PHE A 411 4.32 2.56 7.22
N ASN A 412 3.95 2.48 5.95
CA ASN A 412 3.13 3.48 5.29
C ASN A 412 1.65 3.10 5.33
N PHE A 413 0.79 4.00 5.83
CA PHE A 413 -0.62 3.72 6.05
C PHE A 413 -1.51 4.78 5.42
N THR A 414 -2.67 4.37 4.89
CA THR A 414 -3.59 5.26 4.16
C THR A 414 -4.74 5.78 5.05
N CYS A 415 -5.70 6.50 4.46
CA CYS A 415 -6.89 7.11 5.07
C CYS A 415 -6.65 8.18 6.16
N MET A 416 -5.49 8.86 6.13
CA MET A 416 -5.12 9.86 7.14
C MET A 416 -6.04 11.10 7.16
N GLU A 417 -6.71 11.40 6.05
CA GLU A 417 -7.59 12.56 5.87
C GLU A 417 -9.04 12.29 6.29
N MET A 418 -9.40 11.04 6.53
CA MET A 418 -10.80 10.64 6.72
C MET A 418 -11.28 10.84 8.15
N ARG A 419 -12.56 11.20 8.31
CA ARG A 419 -13.23 11.36 9.61
C ARG A 419 -14.39 10.39 9.75
N ASP A 420 -14.60 9.91 10.97
CA ASP A 420 -15.72 9.02 11.30
C ASP A 420 -17.09 9.66 10.97
N GLY A 421 -17.24 10.96 11.26
CA GLY A 421 -18.48 11.69 11.03
C GLY A 421 -18.81 12.01 9.57
N GLU A 422 -17.87 11.78 8.64
CA GLU A 422 -18.08 11.97 7.20
C GLU A 422 -18.50 10.67 6.49
N GLN A 423 -18.53 9.55 7.20
CA GLN A 423 -18.78 8.23 6.62
C GLN A 423 -20.26 7.85 6.64
N PRO A 424 -20.74 7.05 5.65
CA PRO A 424 -22.09 6.53 5.67
C PRO A 424 -22.35 5.66 6.92
N GLU A 425 -23.47 5.88 7.58
CA GLU A 425 -23.81 5.17 8.82
C GLU A 425 -23.89 3.65 8.63
N ASN A 426 -24.51 3.20 7.54
CA ASN A 426 -24.66 1.77 7.21
C ASN A 426 -23.34 1.06 6.91
N ALA A 427 -22.26 1.81 6.59
CA ALA A 427 -20.96 1.23 6.32
C ALA A 427 -20.17 0.88 7.60
N ASN A 428 -20.65 1.26 8.79
CA ASN A 428 -19.97 0.99 10.06
C ASN A 428 -18.48 1.36 10.06
N CYS A 429 -18.13 2.47 9.40
CA CYS A 429 -16.75 2.92 9.27
C CYS A 429 -16.20 3.53 10.56
N SER A 430 -14.89 3.40 10.77
CA SER A 430 -14.15 4.21 11.75
C SER A 430 -12.71 4.43 11.30
N PRO A 431 -12.46 5.30 10.29
CA PRO A 431 -11.10 5.60 9.85
C PRO A 431 -10.24 6.20 10.97
N GLU A 432 -10.80 7.07 11.82
CA GLU A 432 -10.05 7.64 12.95
C GLU A 432 -9.71 6.59 14.01
N GLY A 433 -10.60 5.62 14.26
CA GLY A 433 -10.34 4.48 15.15
C GLY A 433 -9.23 3.59 14.61
N LEU A 434 -9.29 3.28 13.32
CA LEU A 434 -8.30 2.48 12.63
C LEU A 434 -6.91 3.14 12.62
N VAL A 435 -6.82 4.43 12.28
CA VAL A 435 -5.55 5.18 12.32
C VAL A 435 -4.95 5.18 13.73
N ARG A 436 -5.78 5.35 14.78
CA ARG A 436 -5.29 5.25 16.18
C ARG A 436 -4.73 3.86 16.48
N GLN A 437 -5.40 2.78 16.07
CA GLN A 437 -4.91 1.41 16.25
C GLN A 437 -3.56 1.19 15.57
N VAL A 438 -3.43 1.60 14.31
CA VAL A 438 -2.17 1.46 13.55
C VAL A 438 -1.03 2.28 14.17
N LYS A 439 -1.30 3.50 14.65
CA LYS A 439 -0.30 4.31 15.38
C LYS A 439 0.20 3.59 16.64
N VAL A 440 -0.68 2.95 17.39
CA VAL A 440 -0.32 2.16 18.59
C VAL A 440 0.49 0.93 18.19
N ALA A 441 0.08 0.20 17.14
CA ALA A 441 0.79 -0.98 16.64
C ALA A 441 2.21 -0.62 16.18
N ALA A 442 2.37 0.43 15.36
CA ALA A 442 3.66 0.90 14.89
C ALA A 442 4.59 1.30 16.05
N LYS A 443 4.06 2.08 17.01
CA LYS A 443 4.81 2.45 18.24
C LYS A 443 5.26 1.23 19.03
N THR A 444 4.36 0.27 19.24
CA THR A 444 4.65 -0.95 20.01
C THR A 444 5.72 -1.81 19.33
N ALA A 445 5.71 -1.84 18.01
CA ALA A 445 6.68 -2.56 17.19
C ALA A 445 8.01 -1.81 16.98
N GLY A 446 8.10 -0.53 17.37
CA GLY A 446 9.26 0.31 17.09
C GLY A 446 9.45 0.61 15.60
N ALA A 447 8.38 0.58 14.81
CA ALA A 447 8.40 0.90 13.39
C ALA A 447 8.06 2.38 13.17
N ASP A 448 8.83 3.07 12.31
CA ASP A 448 8.48 4.40 11.83
C ASP A 448 7.15 4.33 11.06
N LEU A 449 6.26 5.29 11.28
CA LEU A 449 4.98 5.38 10.57
C LEU A 449 4.99 6.56 9.61
N ALA A 450 4.64 6.32 8.34
CA ALA A 450 4.31 7.34 7.35
C ALA A 450 2.82 7.26 6.98
N GLY A 451 2.30 8.28 6.34
CA GLY A 451 0.89 8.34 5.98
C GLY A 451 0.59 8.82 4.57
N GLU A 452 -0.54 8.37 4.05
CA GLU A 452 -1.12 8.82 2.78
C GLU A 452 -2.62 9.13 2.96
N ASN A 453 -3.18 9.98 2.09
CA ASN A 453 -4.64 10.07 1.95
C ASN A 453 -5.16 8.92 1.09
N ALA A 454 -6.38 8.45 1.37
CA ALA A 454 -7.06 7.43 0.56
C ALA A 454 -7.81 8.05 -0.62
N LEU A 455 -8.42 9.22 -0.43
CA LEU A 455 -9.23 9.90 -1.44
C LEU A 455 -8.60 11.20 -1.88
N GLU A 456 -8.81 11.56 -3.15
CA GLU A 456 -8.40 12.84 -3.70
C GLU A 456 -9.27 13.97 -3.14
N ARG A 457 -8.77 14.65 -2.11
CA ARG A 457 -9.44 15.77 -1.44
C ARG A 457 -8.55 16.99 -1.41
N TYR A 458 -9.14 18.18 -1.62
CA TYR A 458 -8.44 19.47 -1.69
C TYR A 458 -8.95 20.47 -0.63
N ASP A 459 -9.94 20.08 0.16
CA ASP A 459 -10.57 20.96 1.13
C ASP A 459 -9.78 21.11 2.41
N ALA A 460 -9.97 22.25 3.07
CA ALA A 460 -9.28 22.57 4.31
C ALA A 460 -9.60 21.59 5.46
N GLY A 461 -10.80 20.98 5.45
CA GLY A 461 -11.20 19.98 6.44
C GLY A 461 -10.36 18.70 6.37
N ALA A 462 -10.11 18.19 5.15
CA ALA A 462 -9.24 17.03 4.93
C ALA A 462 -7.80 17.34 5.36
N TYR A 463 -7.24 18.48 4.96
CA TYR A 463 -5.89 18.87 5.38
C TYR A 463 -5.77 19.08 6.89
N ALA A 464 -6.80 19.65 7.54
CA ALA A 464 -6.82 19.77 9.00
C ALA A 464 -6.84 18.40 9.70
N GLN A 465 -7.53 17.41 9.13
CA GLN A 465 -7.53 16.05 9.65
C GLN A 465 -6.14 15.41 9.51
N VAL A 466 -5.49 15.53 8.35
CA VAL A 466 -4.12 15.06 8.16
C VAL A 466 -3.16 15.72 9.17
N LEU A 467 -3.25 17.03 9.38
CA LEU A 467 -2.45 17.73 10.39
C LEU A 467 -2.64 17.15 11.79
N SER A 468 -3.90 16.88 12.18
CA SER A 468 -4.23 16.28 13.47
C SER A 468 -3.69 14.85 13.60
N THR A 469 -3.86 14.03 12.57
CA THR A 469 -3.39 12.63 12.56
C THR A 469 -1.88 12.51 12.44
N SER A 470 -1.20 13.44 11.76
CA SER A 470 0.25 13.42 11.55
C SER A 470 1.05 13.79 12.78
N ARG A 471 0.47 14.52 13.72
CA ARG A 471 1.12 14.98 14.94
C ARG A 471 0.65 14.18 16.14
N SER A 472 1.47 14.12 17.14
CA SER A 472 1.13 13.51 18.41
C SER A 472 1.73 14.32 19.55
N ASP A 473 0.92 14.63 20.55
CA ASP A 473 1.37 15.27 21.78
C ASP A 473 2.37 14.41 22.57
N SER A 474 2.47 13.12 22.23
CA SER A 474 3.33 12.11 22.86
C SER A 474 4.61 11.76 22.11
N GLY A 475 5.03 12.59 21.13
CA GLY A 475 6.32 12.41 20.42
C GLY A 475 6.32 11.41 19.26
N ASN A 476 5.16 10.91 18.83
CA ASN A 476 5.00 9.97 17.70
C ASN A 476 4.38 10.66 16.48
N SER A 477 5.08 11.64 15.93
CA SER A 477 4.68 12.23 14.64
C SER A 477 4.98 11.27 13.49
N LEU A 478 4.25 11.42 12.37
CA LEU A 478 4.58 10.69 11.15
C LEU A 478 5.99 11.05 10.67
N SER A 479 6.71 10.09 10.12
CA SER A 479 8.03 10.29 9.49
C SER A 479 7.91 11.02 8.15
N ALA A 480 6.77 10.90 7.46
CA ALA A 480 6.42 11.61 6.23
C ALA A 480 4.91 11.55 5.99
N PHE A 481 4.40 12.44 5.15
CA PHE A 481 3.06 12.36 4.58
C PHE A 481 3.16 12.50 3.06
N THR A 482 2.53 11.60 2.31
CA THR A 482 2.46 11.64 0.85
C THR A 482 1.04 11.92 0.38
N TYR A 483 0.88 13.03 -0.33
CA TYR A 483 -0.42 13.41 -0.90
C TYR A 483 -0.68 12.70 -2.22
N LEU A 484 -1.75 11.96 -2.31
CA LEU A 484 -2.29 11.32 -3.52
C LEU A 484 -3.40 12.19 -4.10
N ARG A 485 -3.33 12.72 -5.33
CA ARG A 485 -2.12 12.74 -6.17
C ARG A 485 -2.11 13.99 -7.04
N MET A 486 -0.99 14.30 -7.65
CA MET A 486 -0.84 15.41 -8.58
C MET A 486 -1.68 15.21 -9.84
N ASN A 487 -2.53 16.18 -10.14
CA ASN A 487 -3.28 16.31 -11.38
C ASN A 487 -3.62 17.78 -11.65
N LYS A 488 -4.40 18.08 -12.70
CA LYS A 488 -4.76 19.46 -13.04
C LYS A 488 -5.56 20.17 -11.94
N ARG A 489 -6.43 19.43 -11.22
CA ARG A 489 -7.30 20.00 -10.17
C ARG A 489 -6.48 20.49 -8.98
N LEU A 490 -5.33 19.87 -8.68
CA LEU A 490 -4.44 20.31 -7.61
C LEU A 490 -3.95 21.75 -7.83
N PHE A 491 -3.76 22.16 -9.08
CA PHE A 491 -3.26 23.49 -9.46
C PHE A 491 -4.38 24.52 -9.72
N GLU A 492 -5.64 24.19 -9.47
CA GLU A 492 -6.72 25.16 -9.42
C GLU A 492 -6.54 26.08 -8.21
N GLU A 493 -6.86 27.36 -8.35
CA GLU A 493 -6.48 28.40 -7.40
C GLU A 493 -6.80 28.08 -5.95
N ASN A 494 -8.04 27.69 -5.63
CA ASN A 494 -8.43 27.37 -4.25
C ASN A 494 -7.74 26.11 -3.72
N ASN A 495 -7.63 25.07 -4.56
CA ASN A 495 -6.99 23.81 -4.20
C ASN A 495 -5.51 24.03 -3.94
N TRP A 496 -4.86 24.82 -4.78
CA TRP A 496 -3.46 25.16 -4.63
C TRP A 496 -3.18 25.96 -3.35
N ARG A 497 -4.00 26.99 -3.05
CA ARG A 497 -3.89 27.75 -1.81
C ARG A 497 -4.01 26.85 -0.57
N ASN A 498 -4.97 25.94 -0.58
CA ASN A 498 -5.14 24.97 0.51
C ASN A 498 -3.93 24.05 0.67
N LEU A 499 -3.37 23.54 -0.44
CA LEU A 499 -2.15 22.73 -0.42
C LEU A 499 -0.97 23.51 0.16
N VAL A 500 -0.72 24.73 -0.32
CA VAL A 500 0.39 25.59 0.17
C VAL A 500 0.26 25.82 1.68
N GLY A 501 -0.96 26.16 2.14
CA GLY A 501 -1.25 26.33 3.56
C GLY A 501 -0.99 25.08 4.39
N PHE A 502 -1.40 23.94 3.87
CA PHE A 502 -1.17 22.65 4.49
C PHE A 502 0.33 22.31 4.58
N VAL A 503 1.07 22.41 3.47
CA VAL A 503 2.51 22.13 3.44
C VAL A 503 3.28 23.02 4.42
N LYS A 504 2.95 24.31 4.46
CA LYS A 504 3.54 25.25 5.43
C LYS A 504 3.24 24.83 6.86
N SER A 505 1.98 24.47 7.15
CA SER A 505 1.58 24.03 8.48
C SER A 505 2.29 22.73 8.90
N MET A 506 2.51 21.77 7.98
CA MET A 506 3.26 20.54 8.25
C MET A 506 4.73 20.82 8.56
N SER A 507 5.33 21.81 7.90
CA SER A 507 6.76 22.19 8.04
C SER A 507 7.06 23.01 9.29
N GLU A 508 6.14 23.91 9.73
CA GLU A 508 6.39 24.93 10.76
C GLU A 508 5.79 24.59 12.13
N GLY A 509 5.31 23.38 12.32
CA GLY A 509 4.72 23.00 13.61
C GLY A 509 3.40 23.73 13.96
N GLY A 510 2.74 24.37 13.00
CA GLY A 510 1.38 24.92 13.14
C GLY A 510 1.28 26.34 13.75
N ARG A 511 2.36 27.09 13.83
CA ARG A 511 2.36 28.40 14.50
C ARG A 511 2.10 29.62 13.62
N ASN A 512 2.16 29.53 12.28
CA ASN A 512 2.03 30.71 11.43
C ASN A 512 0.85 30.65 10.44
N ARG A 513 0.08 31.77 10.37
CA ARG A 513 -0.81 32.04 9.24
C ARG A 513 0.04 32.35 8.00
N LEU A 514 -0.43 31.92 6.82
CA LEU A 514 0.19 32.28 5.54
C LEU A 514 0.38 33.79 5.46
N SER A 515 1.58 34.23 5.08
CA SER A 515 1.82 35.61 4.71
C SER A 515 1.41 35.87 3.26
N GLU A 516 0.98 37.09 2.93
CA GLU A 516 0.66 37.46 1.54
C GLU A 516 1.85 37.24 0.59
N SER A 517 3.09 37.36 1.08
CA SER A 517 4.31 37.10 0.29
C SER A 517 4.48 35.63 -0.08
N ASP A 518 3.99 34.69 0.74
CA ASP A 518 4.06 33.25 0.45
C ASP A 518 3.06 32.86 -0.66
N LEU A 519 1.89 33.52 -0.67
CA LEU A 519 0.87 33.33 -1.69
C LEU A 519 1.27 33.93 -3.05
N SER A 520 1.82 35.15 -3.05
CA SER A 520 2.22 35.85 -4.29
C SER A 520 3.35 35.13 -5.03
N ARG A 521 4.28 34.52 -4.32
CA ARG A 521 5.38 33.75 -4.90
C ARG A 521 4.93 32.46 -5.59
N THR A 522 3.91 31.81 -5.05
CA THR A 522 3.34 30.56 -5.60
C THR A 522 2.35 30.82 -6.72
N ASP A 523 1.60 31.93 -6.67
CA ASP A 523 0.62 32.30 -7.70
C ASP A 523 1.29 32.61 -9.06
N LEU A 524 2.53 33.13 -9.07
CA LEU A 524 3.30 33.34 -10.30
C LEU A 524 3.50 32.06 -11.11
N TYR A 525 3.77 30.92 -10.46
CA TYR A 525 3.98 29.64 -11.15
C TYR A 525 2.66 29.03 -11.64
N VAL A 526 1.58 29.16 -10.88
CA VAL A 526 0.25 28.68 -11.26
C VAL A 526 -0.30 29.50 -12.44
N GLY A 527 -0.08 30.81 -12.46
CA GLY A 527 -0.37 31.69 -13.58
C GLY A 527 0.32 31.25 -14.87
N PHE A 528 1.61 30.89 -14.80
CA PHE A 528 2.39 30.42 -15.94
C PHE A 528 1.89 29.09 -16.54
N ILE A 529 1.38 28.18 -15.70
CA ILE A 529 0.76 26.93 -16.14
C ILE A 529 -0.57 27.22 -16.85
N LYS A 530 -1.38 28.16 -16.34
CA LYS A 530 -2.67 28.57 -16.92
C LYS A 530 -2.49 29.27 -18.28
N GLU A 531 -1.58 30.24 -18.39
CA GLU A 531 -1.35 30.98 -19.66
C GLU A 531 -0.90 30.09 -20.79
N LYS A 532 -0.01 29.12 -20.56
CA LYS A 532 0.42 28.17 -21.61
C LYS A 532 -0.69 27.21 -22.06
N SER A 533 -1.67 26.92 -21.23
CA SER A 533 -2.83 26.12 -21.63
C SER A 533 -3.85 26.90 -22.47
N VAL A 534 -4.02 28.18 -22.18
CA VAL A 534 -4.92 29.09 -22.94
C VAL A 534 -4.33 29.42 -24.32
N THR A 535 -3.02 29.61 -24.44
CA THR A 535 -2.37 29.89 -25.73
C THR A 535 -2.49 28.71 -26.68
N LYS A 536 -2.35 27.46 -26.19
CA LYS A 536 -2.52 26.26 -27.03
C LYS A 536 -3.96 26.03 -27.49
N VAL A 537 -4.95 26.41 -26.69
CA VAL A 537 -6.37 26.32 -27.12
C VAL A 537 -6.68 27.34 -28.19
N LYS A 538 -6.06 28.53 -28.16
CA LYS A 538 -6.22 29.55 -29.23
C LYS A 538 -5.50 29.19 -30.52
N GLU A 539 -4.33 28.56 -30.46
CA GLU A 539 -3.61 28.07 -31.64
C GLU A 539 -4.29 26.86 -32.30
N ALA A 540 -4.92 25.98 -31.51
CA ALA A 540 -5.70 24.85 -32.05
C ALA A 540 -7.06 25.23 -32.60
N ALA A 541 -7.59 26.43 -32.30
CA ALA A 541 -8.85 26.97 -32.83
C ALA A 541 -8.64 27.83 -34.08
N LEU A 542 -7.40 28.03 -34.54
CA LEU A 542 -7.00 28.82 -35.71
C LEU A 542 -6.38 27.94 -36.82
N VAL A 543 -6.38 26.64 -36.69
CA VAL A 543 -6.09 25.63 -37.71
C VAL A 543 -7.30 24.73 -37.87
#